data_c4982d7176b2078f79ed7fe9378c16ee
#
_entry.id   c4982d7176b2078f79ed7fe9378c16ee
#
_cell.length_a   1.000
_cell.length_b   1.000
_cell.length_c   1.000
_cell.angle_alpha   90.00
_cell.angle_beta   90.00
_cell.angle_gamma   90.00
#
_symmetry.space_group_name_H-M   'P 1'
#
loop_
_entity.id
_entity.type
_entity.pdbx_description
1 polymer ?
#
loop_
_entity_poly.entity_id
_entity_poly.type
_entity_poly.pdbx_seq_one_letter_code
_entity_poly.pdbx_strand_id
1 'polypeptide(L)'
;MEATAGLFGSLRGGLIRRIARERITTHATHRIGDVKTGELRYASDAQLVVAIGRFRHDALSEVYRRHAPAAFGLARRIVGDRALAEEVVQEVFLRLWNMPDRFDATRGSLRTYLLTQTHGRSVDVVRAEASRRAREEREARLSSESGYDLEREVWDLTQAEQVREALEQLSDSERRAIELAYFGGHTYREVAVLLGEPEGTVKSRIRSGLGRLRDALVESGMSGPWRES
;
A
#
# COMPACT_ATOMS: atom_id res chain seq x y z
N MET A 1 -10.01 -12.59 16.91
CA MET A 1 -9.24 -13.20 15.80
C MET A 1 -10.11 -13.80 14.69
N GLU A 2 -11.35 -14.23 14.95
CA GLU A 2 -12.25 -14.84 13.93
C GLU A 2 -12.89 -13.84 12.95
N ALA A 3 -13.16 -12.60 13.36
CA ALA A 3 -13.82 -11.60 12.52
C ALA A 3 -12.98 -11.14 11.30
N THR A 4 -11.65 -11.18 11.43
CA THR A 4 -10.74 -10.78 10.33
C THR A 4 -10.62 -11.85 9.24
N ALA A 5 -10.72 -13.14 9.61
CA ALA A 5 -10.61 -14.25 8.66
C ALA A 5 -11.81 -14.33 7.70
N GLY A 6 -13.01 -14.00 8.14
CA GLY A 6 -14.22 -14.02 7.33
C GLY A 6 -14.24 -12.92 6.26
N LEU A 7 -13.74 -11.75 6.59
CA LEU A 7 -13.75 -10.58 5.69
C LEU A 7 -12.75 -10.73 4.55
N PHE A 8 -11.53 -11.18 4.87
CA PHE A 8 -10.50 -11.48 3.86
C PHE A 8 -10.89 -12.64 2.94
N GLY A 9 -11.71 -13.58 3.43
CA GLY A 9 -12.27 -14.65 2.61
C GLY A 9 -13.24 -14.14 1.54
N SER A 10 -14.10 -13.18 1.89
CA SER A 10 -15.08 -12.58 0.95
C SER A 10 -14.40 -11.72 -0.12
N LEU A 11 -13.42 -10.88 0.27
CA LEU A 11 -12.62 -10.06 -0.64
C LEU A 11 -11.81 -10.92 -1.61
N ARG A 12 -11.22 -12.02 -1.12
CA ARG A 12 -10.46 -12.98 -1.92
C ARG A 12 -11.32 -13.62 -3.01
N GLY A 13 -12.54 -14.02 -2.68
CA GLY A 13 -13.51 -14.58 -3.63
C GLY A 13 -13.99 -13.56 -4.67
N GLY A 14 -14.20 -12.31 -4.28
CA GLY A 14 -14.61 -11.21 -5.15
C GLY A 14 -13.51 -10.79 -6.13
N LEU A 15 -12.28 -10.62 -5.63
CA LEU A 15 -11.11 -10.27 -6.44
C LEU A 15 -10.81 -11.35 -7.50
N ILE A 16 -10.78 -12.61 -7.10
CA ILE A 16 -10.52 -13.74 -8.01
C ILE A 16 -11.62 -13.85 -9.08
N ARG A 17 -12.90 -13.66 -8.71
CA ARG A 17 -14.01 -13.68 -9.67
C ARG A 17 -13.97 -12.51 -10.66
N ARG A 18 -13.56 -11.32 -10.20
CA ARG A 18 -13.41 -10.14 -11.06
C ARG A 18 -12.26 -10.32 -12.05
N ILE A 19 -11.11 -10.81 -11.58
CA ILE A 19 -9.95 -11.16 -12.42
C ILE A 19 -10.30 -12.21 -13.48
N ALA A 20 -11.05 -13.25 -13.10
CA ALA A 20 -11.49 -14.29 -14.03
C ALA A 20 -12.41 -13.72 -15.12
N ARG A 21 -13.29 -12.76 -14.82
CA ARG A 21 -14.16 -12.13 -15.81
C ARG A 21 -13.43 -11.25 -16.83
N GLU A 22 -12.42 -10.49 -16.39
CA GLU A 22 -11.75 -9.51 -17.26
C GLU A 22 -10.77 -10.14 -18.27
N ARG A 23 -10.22 -11.32 -17.98
CA ARG A 23 -9.20 -11.97 -18.86
C ARG A 23 -9.63 -13.22 -19.61
N ILE A 24 -10.78 -13.84 -19.28
CA ILE A 24 -11.31 -14.99 -20.02
C ILE A 24 -11.64 -14.61 -21.48
N THR A 25 -11.82 -13.33 -21.78
CA THR A 25 -12.18 -12.85 -23.13
C THR A 25 -10.98 -12.75 -24.08
N THR A 26 -9.73 -12.93 -23.65
CA THR A 26 -8.58 -12.52 -24.48
C THR A 26 -7.58 -13.61 -24.85
N HIS A 27 -7.46 -14.75 -24.16
CA HIS A 27 -6.46 -15.77 -24.56
C HIS A 27 -6.89 -17.22 -24.30
N ALA A 28 -6.92 -17.97 -25.39
CA ALA A 28 -7.00 -19.43 -25.45
C ALA A 28 -5.69 -20.06 -24.97
N THR A 29 -5.82 -21.07 -24.11
CA THR A 29 -5.03 -22.29 -23.93
C THR A 29 -3.52 -22.26 -24.28
N HIS A 30 -2.67 -22.16 -23.27
CA HIS A 30 -1.37 -22.80 -23.32
C HIS A 30 -1.12 -23.60 -22.03
N ARG A 31 -1.04 -24.93 -22.14
CA ARG A 31 -0.64 -25.88 -21.09
C ARG A 31 0.82 -25.62 -20.75
N ILE A 32 1.11 -25.27 -19.50
CA ILE A 32 2.47 -25.23 -18.96
C ILE A 32 2.47 -25.87 -17.57
N GLY A 33 3.42 -26.79 -17.39
CA GLY A 33 3.72 -27.69 -16.29
C GLY A 33 3.18 -27.33 -14.89
N ASP A 34 2.49 -28.29 -14.30
CA ASP A 34 1.94 -28.28 -12.95
C ASP A 34 3.04 -28.23 -11.89
N VAL A 35 3.27 -27.05 -11.31
CA VAL A 35 3.80 -26.96 -9.96
C VAL A 35 2.62 -27.15 -9.00
N LYS A 36 2.65 -28.21 -8.18
CA LYS A 36 1.54 -28.58 -7.28
C LYS A 36 1.18 -27.41 -6.36
N THR A 37 -0.10 -27.16 -6.16
CA THR A 37 -0.65 -26.06 -5.35
C THR A 37 -0.05 -25.96 -3.92
N GLY A 38 0.50 -27.05 -3.39
CA GLY A 38 1.18 -27.09 -2.08
C GLY A 38 2.58 -26.44 -2.05
N GLU A 39 3.25 -26.33 -3.19
CA GLU A 39 4.64 -25.82 -3.30
C GLU A 39 4.72 -24.28 -3.30
N LEU A 40 3.64 -23.60 -3.70
CA LEU A 40 3.61 -22.13 -3.76
C LEU A 40 3.73 -21.46 -2.39
N ARG A 41 3.40 -22.14 -1.31
CA ARG A 41 3.58 -21.62 0.06
C ARG A 41 5.05 -21.38 0.41
N TYR A 42 5.94 -22.14 -0.20
CA TYR A 42 7.40 -22.03 0.01
C TYR A 42 8.11 -21.26 -1.10
N ALA A 43 7.37 -20.89 -2.16
CA ALA A 43 7.94 -20.11 -3.26
C ALA A 43 8.31 -18.70 -2.81
N SER A 44 9.44 -18.18 -3.34
CA SER A 44 9.81 -16.78 -3.14
C SER A 44 8.82 -15.84 -3.85
N ASP A 45 8.75 -14.59 -3.40
CA ASP A 45 7.86 -13.59 -4.00
C ASP A 45 8.17 -13.39 -5.51
N ALA A 46 9.45 -13.44 -5.90
CA ALA A 46 9.83 -13.37 -7.32
C ALA A 46 9.30 -14.57 -8.13
N GLN A 47 9.37 -15.78 -7.59
CA GLN A 47 8.80 -16.97 -8.22
C GLN A 47 7.27 -16.88 -8.34
N LEU A 48 6.60 -16.34 -7.33
CA LEU A 48 5.15 -16.09 -7.36
C LEU A 48 4.78 -15.10 -8.45
N VAL A 49 5.53 -14.01 -8.62
CA VAL A 49 5.27 -13.02 -9.68
C VAL A 49 5.47 -13.64 -11.08
N VAL A 50 6.51 -14.45 -11.27
CA VAL A 50 6.70 -15.21 -12.52
C VAL A 50 5.51 -16.14 -12.77
N ALA A 51 4.99 -16.82 -11.75
CA ALA A 51 3.81 -17.67 -11.88
C ALA A 51 2.54 -16.87 -12.20
N ILE A 52 2.38 -15.66 -11.64
CA ILE A 52 1.30 -14.71 -11.97
C ILE A 52 1.38 -14.34 -13.46
N GLY A 53 2.58 -14.04 -13.96
CA GLY A 53 2.79 -13.78 -15.41
C GLY A 53 2.38 -14.94 -16.33
N ARG A 54 2.34 -16.15 -15.77
CA ARG A 54 1.83 -17.38 -16.43
C ARG A 54 0.36 -17.66 -16.12
N PHE A 55 -0.38 -16.66 -15.65
CA PHE A 55 -1.81 -16.73 -15.31
C PHE A 55 -2.18 -17.73 -14.18
N ARG A 56 -1.26 -17.96 -13.23
CA ARG A 56 -1.50 -18.81 -12.07
C ARG A 56 -2.29 -18.02 -11.00
N HIS A 57 -3.60 -18.29 -10.87
CA HIS A 57 -4.46 -17.67 -9.86
C HIS A 57 -4.07 -18.02 -8.42
N ASP A 58 -3.58 -19.24 -8.21
CA ASP A 58 -3.11 -19.71 -6.91
C ASP A 58 -1.85 -18.94 -6.43
N ALA A 59 -0.97 -18.55 -7.37
CA ALA A 59 0.17 -17.68 -7.05
C ALA A 59 -0.29 -16.28 -6.62
N LEU A 60 -1.27 -15.68 -7.31
CA LEU A 60 -1.85 -14.41 -6.87
C LEU A 60 -2.53 -14.55 -5.51
N SER A 61 -3.22 -15.65 -5.27
CA SER A 61 -3.85 -15.92 -3.98
C SER A 61 -2.83 -15.99 -2.84
N GLU A 62 -1.66 -16.57 -3.09
CA GLU A 62 -0.59 -16.64 -2.10
C GLU A 62 0.05 -15.28 -1.86
N VAL A 63 0.33 -14.49 -2.92
CA VAL A 63 0.81 -13.11 -2.78
C VAL A 63 -0.19 -12.26 -2.01
N TYR A 64 -1.49 -12.38 -2.31
CA TYR A 64 -2.55 -11.69 -1.58
C TYR A 64 -2.55 -12.06 -0.09
N ARG A 65 -2.47 -13.35 0.22
CA ARG A 65 -2.42 -13.84 1.61
C ARG A 65 -1.25 -13.24 2.40
N ARG A 66 -0.07 -13.12 1.77
CA ARG A 66 1.15 -12.59 2.41
C ARG A 66 1.11 -11.08 2.63
N HIS A 67 0.62 -10.34 1.65
CA HIS A 67 0.86 -8.90 1.58
C HIS A 67 -0.39 -8.02 1.73
N ALA A 68 -1.61 -8.56 1.52
CA ALA A 68 -2.83 -7.77 1.60
C ALA A 68 -3.08 -7.16 2.99
N PRO A 69 -2.78 -7.81 4.13
CA PRO A 69 -2.97 -7.20 5.44
C PRO A 69 -2.16 -5.90 5.61
N ALA A 70 -0.89 -5.91 5.17
CA ALA A 70 -0.04 -4.72 5.25
C ALA A 70 -0.47 -3.61 4.29
N ALA A 71 -0.87 -3.98 3.07
CA ALA A 71 -1.42 -3.03 2.08
C ALA A 71 -2.72 -2.40 2.59
N PHE A 72 -3.63 -3.20 3.15
CA PHE A 72 -4.88 -2.72 3.71
C PHE A 72 -4.66 -1.76 4.89
N GLY A 73 -3.78 -2.12 5.84
CA GLY A 73 -3.45 -1.25 6.96
C GLY A 73 -2.90 0.11 6.52
N LEU A 74 -2.04 0.13 5.50
CA LEU A 74 -1.53 1.37 4.91
C LEU A 74 -2.64 2.17 4.23
N ALA A 75 -3.43 1.54 3.36
CA ALA A 75 -4.54 2.19 2.68
C ALA A 75 -5.54 2.80 3.67
N ARG A 76 -5.96 2.01 4.67
CA ARG A 76 -6.92 2.45 5.71
C ARG A 76 -6.43 3.67 6.49
N ARG A 77 -5.12 3.73 6.77
CA ARG A 77 -4.50 4.86 7.46
C ARG A 77 -4.51 6.15 6.63
N ILE A 78 -4.35 6.04 5.30
CA ILE A 78 -4.30 7.19 4.39
C ILE A 78 -5.70 7.67 4.01
N VAL A 79 -6.59 6.76 3.60
CA VAL A 79 -7.91 7.14 3.09
C VAL A 79 -8.96 7.34 4.18
N GLY A 80 -8.73 6.79 5.40
CA GLY A 80 -9.63 6.93 6.53
C GLY A 80 -10.91 6.07 6.44
N ASP A 81 -11.31 5.62 5.26
CA ASP A 81 -12.51 4.83 5.00
C ASP A 81 -12.17 3.37 4.66
N ARG A 82 -12.95 2.42 5.23
CA ARG A 82 -12.71 0.99 5.05
C ARG A 82 -12.99 0.51 3.64
N ALA A 83 -14.10 0.94 3.05
CA ALA A 83 -14.52 0.50 1.73
C ALA A 83 -13.55 1.02 0.66
N LEU A 84 -13.13 2.28 0.77
CA LEU A 84 -12.11 2.86 -0.10
C LEU A 84 -10.75 2.16 0.07
N ALA A 85 -10.36 1.78 1.30
CA ALA A 85 -9.13 1.03 1.53
C ALA A 85 -9.17 -0.36 0.88
N GLU A 86 -10.29 -1.06 0.97
CA GLU A 86 -10.52 -2.34 0.30
C GLU A 86 -10.45 -2.21 -1.22
N GLU A 87 -11.03 -1.15 -1.79
CA GLU A 87 -10.96 -0.85 -3.22
C GLU A 87 -9.52 -0.58 -3.68
N VAL A 88 -8.77 0.23 -2.93
CA VAL A 88 -7.35 0.48 -3.20
C VAL A 88 -6.54 -0.82 -3.25
N VAL A 89 -6.72 -1.69 -2.25
CA VAL A 89 -6.01 -2.97 -2.20
C VAL A 89 -6.40 -3.84 -3.39
N GLN A 90 -7.68 -3.96 -3.70
CA GLN A 90 -8.14 -4.73 -4.87
C GLN A 90 -7.50 -4.22 -6.17
N GLU A 91 -7.47 -2.92 -6.37
CA GLU A 91 -6.89 -2.32 -7.58
C GLU A 91 -5.37 -2.56 -7.68
N VAL A 92 -4.63 -2.47 -6.56
CA VAL A 92 -3.19 -2.75 -6.53
C VAL A 92 -2.89 -4.20 -6.92
N PHE A 93 -3.65 -5.17 -6.39
CA PHE A 93 -3.46 -6.58 -6.75
C PHE A 93 -3.96 -6.92 -8.16
N LEU A 94 -5.00 -6.25 -8.64
CA LEU A 94 -5.41 -6.33 -10.05
C LEU A 94 -4.33 -5.78 -10.98
N ARG A 95 -3.67 -4.69 -10.61
CA ARG A 95 -2.55 -4.12 -11.37
C ARG A 95 -1.37 -5.10 -11.43
N LEU A 96 -1.01 -5.74 -10.31
CA LEU A 96 0.02 -6.78 -10.30
C LEU A 96 -0.36 -7.95 -11.22
N TRP A 97 -1.62 -8.40 -11.19
CA TRP A 97 -2.11 -9.45 -12.06
C TRP A 97 -2.03 -9.08 -13.55
N ASN A 98 -2.42 -7.85 -13.87
CA ASN A 98 -2.47 -7.37 -15.25
C ASN A 98 -1.10 -7.02 -15.83
N MET A 99 -0.18 -6.58 -14.99
CA MET A 99 1.15 -6.10 -15.37
C MET A 99 2.24 -6.61 -14.42
N PRO A 100 2.44 -7.95 -14.30
CA PRO A 100 3.43 -8.52 -13.40
C PRO A 100 4.87 -8.08 -13.74
N ASP A 101 5.16 -7.82 -15.01
CA ASP A 101 6.46 -7.37 -15.50
C ASP A 101 6.87 -5.97 -14.98
N ARG A 102 5.93 -5.23 -14.37
CA ARG A 102 6.24 -3.96 -13.70
C ARG A 102 7.01 -4.15 -12.39
N PHE A 103 6.96 -5.33 -11.81
CA PHE A 103 7.77 -5.67 -10.66
C PHE A 103 9.14 -6.14 -11.11
N ASP A 104 10.18 -5.49 -10.60
CA ASP A 104 11.58 -5.83 -10.82
C ASP A 104 12.22 -6.21 -9.47
N ALA A 105 12.54 -7.48 -9.30
CA ALA A 105 13.11 -8.02 -8.06
C ALA A 105 14.52 -7.46 -7.76
N THR A 106 15.23 -6.92 -8.76
CA THR A 106 16.55 -6.29 -8.55
C THR A 106 16.44 -4.91 -7.90
N ARG A 107 15.26 -4.30 -7.94
CA ARG A 107 14.99 -2.95 -7.39
C ARG A 107 14.40 -2.97 -5.98
N GLY A 108 14.10 -4.16 -5.46
CA GLY A 108 13.57 -4.31 -4.10
C GLY A 108 12.55 -5.44 -3.95
N SER A 109 12.02 -5.59 -2.74
CA SER A 109 11.07 -6.65 -2.42
C SER A 109 9.68 -6.40 -3.03
N LEU A 110 8.93 -7.47 -3.28
CA LEU A 110 7.53 -7.38 -3.71
C LEU A 110 6.66 -6.63 -2.68
N ARG A 111 6.95 -6.81 -1.39
CA ARG A 111 6.28 -6.09 -0.31
C ARG A 111 6.44 -4.57 -0.49
N THR A 112 7.67 -4.09 -0.67
CA THR A 112 7.94 -2.67 -0.88
C THR A 112 7.26 -2.14 -2.14
N TYR A 113 7.31 -2.90 -3.23
CA TYR A 113 6.60 -2.56 -4.46
C TYR A 113 5.10 -2.39 -4.24
N LEU A 114 4.44 -3.37 -3.61
CA LEU A 114 2.99 -3.33 -3.34
C LEU A 114 2.62 -2.17 -2.41
N LEU A 115 3.38 -1.93 -1.34
CA LEU A 115 3.14 -0.81 -0.42
C LEU A 115 3.31 0.55 -1.13
N THR A 116 4.30 0.68 -2.01
CA THR A 116 4.47 1.91 -2.83
C THR A 116 3.28 2.14 -3.75
N GLN A 117 2.78 1.09 -4.42
CA GLN A 117 1.58 1.20 -5.25
C GLN A 117 0.34 1.54 -4.41
N THR A 118 0.20 0.91 -3.23
CA THR A 118 -0.90 1.18 -2.29
C THR A 118 -0.88 2.63 -1.83
N HIS A 119 0.28 3.14 -1.41
CA HIS A 119 0.44 4.53 -1.00
C HIS A 119 0.03 5.49 -2.13
N GLY A 120 0.61 5.33 -3.31
CA GLY A 120 0.30 6.20 -4.45
C GLY A 120 -1.20 6.20 -4.77
N ARG A 121 -1.82 5.02 -4.82
CA ARG A 121 -3.26 4.91 -5.11
C ARG A 121 -4.13 5.51 -4.00
N SER A 122 -3.77 5.32 -2.73
CA SER A 122 -4.48 5.93 -1.59
C SER A 122 -4.44 7.46 -1.65
N VAL A 123 -3.28 8.03 -1.98
CA VAL A 123 -3.12 9.48 -2.18
C VAL A 123 -3.99 10.00 -3.33
N ASP A 124 -4.05 9.27 -4.45
CA ASP A 124 -4.92 9.63 -5.59
C ASP A 124 -6.40 9.63 -5.18
N VAL A 125 -6.83 8.65 -4.37
CA VAL A 125 -8.20 8.59 -3.84
C VAL A 125 -8.51 9.80 -2.95
N VAL A 126 -7.63 10.11 -1.99
CA VAL A 126 -7.80 11.28 -1.10
C VAL A 126 -7.92 12.59 -1.89
N ARG A 127 -7.09 12.76 -2.92
CA ARG A 127 -7.15 13.95 -3.80
C ARG A 127 -8.43 14.02 -4.62
N ALA A 128 -8.87 12.89 -5.15
CA ALA A 128 -10.12 12.83 -5.90
C ALA A 128 -11.33 13.19 -5.01
N GLU A 129 -11.36 12.65 -3.78
CA GLU A 129 -12.39 12.97 -2.79
C GLU A 129 -12.36 14.45 -2.36
N ALA A 130 -11.18 15.00 -2.09
CA ALA A 130 -11.03 16.43 -1.76
C ALA A 130 -11.51 17.33 -2.91
N SER A 131 -11.17 16.97 -4.16
CA SER A 131 -11.61 17.70 -5.35
C SER A 131 -13.12 17.59 -5.58
N ARG A 132 -13.72 16.45 -5.25
CA ARG A 132 -15.18 16.24 -5.32
C ARG A 132 -15.90 17.11 -4.29
N ARG A 133 -15.45 17.07 -3.02
CA ARG A 133 -16.00 17.90 -1.94
C ARG A 133 -15.90 19.39 -2.25
N ALA A 134 -14.74 19.85 -2.73
CA ALA A 134 -14.58 21.25 -3.10
C ALA A 134 -15.52 21.71 -4.24
N ARG A 135 -15.93 20.79 -5.10
CA ARG A 135 -16.97 21.07 -6.14
C ARG A 135 -18.37 21.07 -5.52
N GLU A 136 -18.70 20.06 -4.70
CA GLU A 136 -19.97 19.95 -3.98
C GLU A 136 -20.18 21.14 -3.03
N GLU A 137 -19.13 21.61 -2.32
CA GLU A 137 -19.20 22.80 -1.46
C GLU A 137 -19.40 24.09 -2.26
N ARG A 138 -18.87 24.19 -3.48
CA ARG A 138 -19.16 25.33 -4.38
C ARG A 138 -20.63 25.31 -4.85
N GLU A 139 -21.20 24.13 -5.04
CA GLU A 139 -22.60 23.97 -5.40
C GLU A 139 -23.52 24.09 -4.17
N ALA A 140 -23.05 23.61 -3.00
CA ALA A 140 -23.78 23.51 -1.74
C ALA A 140 -23.49 24.62 -0.73
N ARG A 141 -23.08 25.83 -1.13
CA ARG A 141 -22.90 26.96 -0.19
C ARG A 141 -24.11 27.27 0.71
N LEU A 142 -24.90 26.24 1.03
CA LEU A 142 -26.13 26.24 1.84
C LEU A 142 -26.25 25.08 2.84
N SER A 143 -25.20 24.36 3.29
CA SER A 143 -25.37 23.50 4.51
C SER A 143 -24.08 22.85 4.99
N SER A 144 -23.70 23.28 6.19
CA SER A 144 -23.27 22.50 7.39
C SER A 144 -22.22 21.36 7.32
N GLU A 145 -21.27 21.52 8.21
CA GLU A 145 -20.13 20.69 8.65
C GLU A 145 -20.46 19.21 8.90
N SER A 146 -19.52 18.34 8.56
CA SER A 146 -19.42 16.98 9.10
C SER A 146 -17.98 16.67 9.47
N GLY A 147 -17.75 16.42 10.76
CA GLY A 147 -16.46 16.06 11.34
C GLY A 147 -16.09 14.61 11.07
N TYR A 148 -14.79 14.33 11.01
CA TYR A 148 -14.22 13.00 10.90
C TYR A 148 -13.90 12.41 12.26
N ASP A 149 -14.44 11.25 12.53
CA ASP A 149 -14.09 10.43 13.69
C ASP A 149 -13.05 9.37 13.29
N LEU A 150 -11.90 9.40 13.94
CA LEU A 150 -10.76 8.50 13.70
C LEU A 150 -10.84 7.35 14.70
N GLU A 151 -11.58 6.31 14.41
CA GLU A 151 -11.45 5.05 15.13
C GLU A 151 -10.08 4.41 14.85
N ARG A 152 -9.22 4.45 15.87
CA ARG A 152 -7.92 3.75 15.92
C ARG A 152 -8.16 2.25 16.07
N GLU A 153 -8.11 1.53 14.98
CA GLU A 153 -8.02 0.07 15.03
C GLU A 153 -6.61 -0.34 15.48
N VAL A 154 -6.55 -1.13 16.55
CA VAL A 154 -5.33 -1.57 17.26
C VAL A 154 -4.50 -2.45 16.33
N TRP A 155 -3.42 -1.91 15.80
CA TRP A 155 -2.31 -2.68 15.24
C TRP A 155 -1.46 -3.23 16.39
N ASP A 156 -0.76 -4.34 16.11
CA ASP A 156 0.18 -4.97 17.04
C ASP A 156 1.01 -3.89 17.77
N LEU A 157 0.66 -3.64 19.03
CA LEU A 157 1.07 -2.46 19.81
C LEU A 157 2.60 -2.32 19.86
N THR A 158 3.30 -3.46 19.86
CA THR A 158 4.76 -3.50 19.93
C THR A 158 5.45 -2.94 18.68
N GLN A 159 4.94 -3.25 17.48
CA GLN A 159 5.52 -2.74 16.23
C GLN A 159 5.16 -1.26 16.00
N ALA A 160 3.97 -0.84 16.45
CA ALA A 160 3.57 0.56 16.35
C ALA A 160 4.39 1.45 17.30
N GLU A 161 4.78 0.94 18.46
CA GLU A 161 5.60 1.65 19.42
C GLU A 161 7.03 1.85 18.92
N GLN A 162 7.66 0.82 18.38
CA GLN A 162 8.98 0.90 17.76
C GLN A 162 9.03 1.89 16.58
N VAL A 163 7.98 1.91 15.74
CA VAL A 163 7.88 2.90 14.66
C VAL A 163 7.70 4.32 15.19
N ARG A 164 6.95 4.49 16.29
CA ARG A 164 6.78 5.79 16.95
C ARG A 164 8.09 6.28 17.52
N GLU A 165 8.80 5.45 18.29
CA GLU A 165 10.11 5.77 18.86
C GLU A 165 11.13 6.13 17.76
N ALA A 166 11.15 5.38 16.66
CA ALA A 166 11.99 5.69 15.52
C ALA A 166 11.62 7.02 14.83
N LEU A 167 10.33 7.36 14.76
CA LEU A 167 9.88 8.66 14.26
C LEU A 167 10.24 9.81 15.21
N GLU A 168 10.29 9.58 16.53
CA GLU A 168 10.71 10.57 17.51
C GLU A 168 12.20 10.92 17.42
N GLN A 169 13.03 10.02 16.87
CA GLN A 169 14.44 10.27 16.61
C GLN A 169 14.70 11.16 15.39
N LEU A 170 13.69 11.39 14.56
CA LEU A 170 13.80 12.32 13.43
C LEU A 170 13.76 13.77 13.92
N SER A 171 14.46 14.66 13.21
CA SER A 171 14.24 16.09 13.42
C SER A 171 12.79 16.47 13.10
N ASP A 172 12.28 17.51 13.76
CA ASP A 172 10.91 17.98 13.53
C ASP A 172 10.63 18.28 12.05
N SER A 173 11.64 18.79 11.37
CA SER A 173 11.54 19.13 9.94
C SER A 173 11.50 17.90 9.05
N GLU A 174 12.22 16.81 9.37
CA GLU A 174 12.16 15.54 8.65
C GLU A 174 10.83 14.83 8.91
N ARG A 175 10.43 14.73 10.18
CA ARG A 175 9.16 14.14 10.59
C ARG A 175 7.99 14.82 9.90
N ARG A 176 7.91 16.15 9.95
CA ARG A 176 6.82 16.92 9.34
C ARG A 176 6.78 16.77 7.81
N ALA A 177 7.94 16.76 7.15
CA ALA A 177 8.00 16.54 5.71
C ALA A 177 7.53 15.12 5.32
N ILE A 178 7.90 14.10 6.11
CA ILE A 178 7.44 12.71 5.91
C ILE A 178 5.95 12.59 6.19
N GLU A 179 5.43 13.16 7.27
CA GLU A 179 4.00 13.14 7.61
C GLU A 179 3.16 13.76 6.49
N LEU A 180 3.52 14.93 6.01
CA LEU A 180 2.81 15.59 4.92
C LEU A 180 2.86 14.78 3.61
N ALA A 181 4.01 14.21 3.27
CA ALA A 181 4.15 13.45 2.02
C ALA A 181 3.48 12.08 2.08
N TYR A 182 3.63 11.33 3.18
CA TYR A 182 3.21 9.92 3.27
C TYR A 182 1.83 9.74 3.90
N PHE A 183 1.42 10.61 4.81
CA PHE A 183 0.12 10.50 5.50
C PHE A 183 -0.83 11.64 5.11
N GLY A 184 -0.30 12.83 4.78
CA GLY A 184 -1.10 13.96 4.32
C GLY A 184 -1.49 13.91 2.83
N GLY A 185 -0.95 12.96 2.07
CA GLY A 185 -1.27 12.79 0.65
C GLY A 185 -0.72 13.88 -0.26
N HIS A 186 0.24 14.70 0.22
CA HIS A 186 0.81 15.80 -0.55
C HIS A 186 1.96 15.34 -1.46
N THR A 187 2.06 15.91 -2.67
CA THR A 187 3.26 15.79 -3.49
C THR A 187 4.42 16.54 -2.85
N TYR A 188 5.66 16.21 -3.20
CA TYR A 188 6.83 16.95 -2.71
C TYR A 188 6.77 18.45 -3.03
N ARG A 189 6.14 18.82 -4.14
CA ARG A 189 5.90 20.22 -4.50
C ARG A 189 4.88 20.90 -3.58
N GLU A 190 3.80 20.23 -3.23
CA GLU A 190 2.81 20.72 -2.26
C GLU A 190 3.40 20.82 -0.87
N VAL A 191 4.18 19.82 -0.44
CA VAL A 191 4.93 19.88 0.83
C VAL A 191 5.88 21.07 0.84
N ALA A 192 6.57 21.34 -0.27
CA ALA A 192 7.45 22.50 -0.38
C ALA A 192 6.70 23.83 -0.19
N VAL A 193 5.52 23.95 -0.77
CA VAL A 193 4.64 25.13 -0.58
C VAL A 193 4.16 25.22 0.87
N LEU A 194 3.70 24.12 1.46
CA LEU A 194 3.20 24.08 2.84
C LEU A 194 4.27 24.40 3.89
N LEU A 195 5.52 24.00 3.63
CA LEU A 195 6.65 24.25 4.52
C LEU A 195 7.39 25.57 4.21
N GLY A 196 7.07 26.23 3.10
CA GLY A 196 7.77 27.43 2.66
C GLY A 196 9.22 27.15 2.23
N GLU A 197 9.53 25.96 1.72
CA GLU A 197 10.87 25.51 1.39
C GLU A 197 11.03 25.09 -0.08
N PRO A 198 12.26 25.10 -0.64
CA PRO A 198 12.49 24.59 -1.99
C PRO A 198 12.18 23.08 -2.09
N GLU A 199 11.60 22.66 -3.22
CA GLU A 199 11.26 21.23 -3.45
C GLU A 199 12.47 20.29 -3.32
N GLY A 200 13.66 20.74 -3.75
CA GLY A 200 14.91 19.99 -3.59
C GLY A 200 15.27 19.75 -2.15
N THR A 201 15.06 20.73 -1.26
CA THR A 201 15.27 20.63 0.17
C THR A 201 14.30 19.62 0.79
N VAL A 202 13.03 19.69 0.43
CA VAL A 202 12.00 18.72 0.89
C VAL A 202 12.37 17.30 0.47
N LYS A 203 12.76 17.08 -0.79
CA LYS A 203 13.19 15.76 -1.29
C LYS A 203 14.39 15.20 -0.55
N SER A 204 15.41 16.03 -0.30
CA SER A 204 16.62 15.60 0.42
C SER A 204 16.29 15.29 1.88
N ARG A 205 15.45 16.11 2.52
CA ARG A 205 15.00 15.94 3.90
C ARG A 205 14.19 14.66 4.10
N ILE A 206 13.23 14.39 3.21
CA ILE A 206 12.46 13.14 3.24
C ILE A 206 13.41 11.93 3.05
N ARG A 207 14.36 12.01 2.11
CA ARG A 207 15.32 10.91 1.89
C ARG A 207 16.19 10.67 3.12
N SER A 208 16.72 11.74 3.74
CA SER A 208 17.51 11.64 4.96
C SER A 208 16.70 11.05 6.11
N GLY A 209 15.49 11.56 6.34
CA GLY A 209 14.61 11.08 7.41
C GLY A 209 14.21 9.61 7.23
N LEU A 210 13.89 9.17 6.00
CA LEU A 210 13.61 7.75 5.72
C LEU A 210 14.85 6.86 5.92
N GLY A 211 16.06 7.36 5.62
CA GLY A 211 17.30 6.68 5.93
C GLY A 211 17.47 6.45 7.42
N ARG A 212 17.36 7.52 8.24
CA ARG A 212 17.45 7.44 9.70
C ARG A 212 16.36 6.53 10.30
N LEU A 213 15.12 6.64 9.82
CA LEU A 213 14.03 5.79 10.25
C LEU A 213 14.33 4.30 10.01
N ARG A 214 14.87 3.98 8.83
CA ARG A 214 15.31 2.62 8.51
C ARG A 214 16.39 2.15 9.49
N ASP A 215 17.41 2.98 9.72
CA ASP A 215 18.56 2.61 10.54
C ASP A 215 18.10 2.41 12.02
N ALA A 216 17.26 3.27 12.56
CA ALA A 216 16.64 3.13 13.88
C ALA A 216 15.79 1.85 14.01
N LEU A 217 15.00 1.50 12.98
CA LEU A 217 14.20 0.29 12.97
C LEU A 217 15.05 -0.99 12.88
N VAL A 218 16.20 -0.93 12.20
CA VAL A 218 17.16 -2.04 12.18
C VAL A 218 17.82 -2.22 13.54
N GLU A 219 18.20 -1.13 14.22
CA GLU A 219 18.78 -1.15 15.56
C GLU A 219 17.82 -1.69 16.62
N SER A 220 16.51 -1.38 16.50
CA SER A 220 15.46 -1.91 17.39
C SER A 220 15.14 -3.39 17.16
N GLY A 221 15.86 -4.07 16.25
CA GLY A 221 15.67 -5.50 15.95
C GLY A 221 14.51 -5.80 15.03
N MET A 222 13.87 -4.78 14.46
CA MET A 222 12.81 -4.98 13.47
C MET A 222 13.42 -5.47 12.15
N SER A 223 13.28 -6.76 11.89
CA SER A 223 13.74 -7.38 10.63
C SER A 223 12.79 -6.99 9.50
N GLY A 224 13.17 -5.98 8.73
CA GLY A 224 12.46 -5.57 7.53
C GLY A 224 13.17 -6.04 6.25
N PRO A 225 12.51 -5.96 5.09
CA PRO A 225 13.06 -6.35 3.79
C PRO A 225 14.26 -5.50 3.31
N TRP A 226 14.69 -4.53 4.10
CA TRP A 226 15.85 -3.65 3.86
C TRP A 226 17.21 -4.21 4.35
N ARG A 227 17.23 -5.44 4.88
CA ARG A 227 18.47 -6.08 5.39
C ARG A 227 19.35 -6.72 4.32
N GLU A 228 18.84 -6.82 3.08
CA GLU A 228 19.58 -7.39 1.95
C GLU A 228 19.71 -6.35 0.83
N SER A 229 20.73 -5.51 0.93
CA SER A 229 21.25 -4.73 -0.20
C SER A 229 22.73 -4.44 0.04
#